data_30eab5c7ca71cc44df58fe78da08b1ca
#
_entry.id   30eab5c7ca71cc44df58fe78da08b1ca
#
_cell.length_a   1.000
_cell.length_b   1.000
_cell.length_c   1.000
_cell.angle_alpha   90.00
_cell.angle_beta   90.00
_cell.angle_gamma   90.00
#
_symmetry.space_group_name_H-M   'P 1'
#
loop_
_entity.id
_entity.type
_entity.pdbx_description
1 polymer ?
#
loop_
_entity_poly.entity_id
_entity_poly.type
_entity_poly.pdbx_seq_one_letter_code
_entity_poly.pdbx_strand_id
1 'polypeptide(L)'
;MKRPSFSVLANARHAPEIVACFRETEQWLPVTLAYLGLRPIVYPYELQLRTGEVAIFRERTDLVIFWMVFARRHYPVRSSEQVIIDVGANIGLFTLFSARQAPRARILAVEPFPDTRSSLLNLIERNGLSGRVTVSDCAVAASSGTAVMDAAVGVPSQYRRIYAAATTTLNARHRGSPALLQTAEGVPVCAKTLAELLDTVNVATADLVKMNIHGSEYEVLMSAPAAALQRCGRIALQYHELPADLHLGKKELFEHLGRSGFRLVSDRDTQRGSGVALLILDRS
;
A
#
# COMPACT_ATOMS: atom_id res chain seq x y z
N MET A 1 -7.04 -24.12 28.96
CA MET A 1 -6.83 -24.07 27.49
C MET A 1 -8.16 -24.32 26.80
N LYS A 2 -8.84 -23.28 26.30
CA LYS A 2 -10.06 -23.43 25.48
C LYS A 2 -9.62 -23.80 24.06
N ARG A 3 -10.06 -24.96 23.58
CA ARG A 3 -9.89 -25.36 22.16
C ARG A 3 -10.62 -24.33 21.28
N PRO A 4 -9.99 -23.78 20.22
CA PRO A 4 -10.72 -22.95 19.28
C PRO A 4 -11.77 -23.82 18.58
N SER A 5 -13.03 -23.46 18.66
CA SER A 5 -14.10 -24.12 17.90
C SER A 5 -13.85 -23.79 16.42
N PHE A 6 -13.41 -24.78 15.68
CA PHE A 6 -13.23 -24.71 14.23
C PHE A 6 -14.61 -24.67 13.58
N SER A 7 -15.07 -23.49 13.24
CA SER A 7 -16.19 -23.34 12.33
C SER A 7 -15.66 -23.51 10.90
N VAL A 8 -15.89 -24.69 10.31
CA VAL A 8 -15.60 -24.97 8.89
C VAL A 8 -16.29 -23.94 7.99
N LEU A 9 -17.47 -23.47 8.38
CA LEU A 9 -18.21 -22.40 7.69
C LEU A 9 -17.50 -21.04 7.71
N ALA A 10 -16.78 -20.70 8.78
CA ALA A 10 -16.02 -19.45 8.84
C ALA A 10 -14.85 -19.42 7.87
N ASN A 11 -14.28 -20.58 7.55
CA ASN A 11 -13.14 -20.70 6.61
C ASN A 11 -13.60 -20.91 5.17
N ALA A 12 -14.83 -21.36 4.91
CA ALA A 12 -15.38 -21.54 3.56
C ALA A 12 -15.41 -20.22 2.75
N ARG A 13 -15.57 -19.07 3.42
CA ARG A 13 -15.50 -17.75 2.79
C ARG A 13 -14.13 -17.43 2.13
N HIS A 14 -13.06 -18.13 2.57
CA HIS A 14 -11.72 -17.98 2.04
C HIS A 14 -11.40 -18.93 0.87
N ALA A 15 -12.35 -19.79 0.46
CA ALA A 15 -12.10 -20.75 -0.61
C ALA A 15 -11.59 -20.14 -1.92
N PRO A 16 -12.14 -19.04 -2.44
CA PRO A 16 -11.60 -18.40 -3.64
C PRO A 16 -10.16 -17.89 -3.46
N GLU A 17 -9.85 -17.36 -2.27
CA GLU A 17 -8.53 -16.84 -1.92
C GLU A 17 -7.50 -17.98 -1.81
N ILE A 18 -7.91 -19.13 -1.25
CA ILE A 18 -7.06 -20.32 -1.15
C ILE A 18 -6.73 -20.85 -2.55
N VAL A 19 -7.72 -20.92 -3.46
CA VAL A 19 -7.50 -21.30 -4.86
C VAL A 19 -6.56 -20.32 -5.55
N ALA A 20 -6.71 -19.02 -5.30
CA ALA A 20 -5.79 -18.02 -5.82
C ALA A 20 -4.38 -18.23 -5.28
N CYS A 21 -4.20 -18.43 -3.97
CA CYS A 21 -2.90 -18.73 -3.35
C CYS A 21 -2.26 -19.98 -3.95
N PHE A 22 -3.02 -21.07 -4.16
CA PHE A 22 -2.56 -22.29 -4.84
C PHE A 22 -2.02 -22.01 -6.24
N ARG A 23 -2.65 -21.10 -7.01
CA ARG A 23 -2.20 -20.71 -8.34
C ARG A 23 -0.93 -19.84 -8.32
N GLU A 24 -0.69 -19.15 -7.24
CA GLU A 24 0.45 -18.24 -7.10
C GLU A 24 1.73 -18.94 -6.67
N THR A 25 1.66 -19.95 -5.78
CA THR A 25 2.84 -20.59 -5.20
C THR A 25 2.64 -22.07 -4.93
N GLU A 26 3.71 -22.85 -4.99
CA GLU A 26 3.71 -24.25 -4.53
C GLU A 26 3.64 -24.36 -3.02
N GLN A 27 4.09 -23.33 -2.31
CA GLN A 27 4.04 -23.22 -0.86
C GLN A 27 2.65 -22.77 -0.34
N TRP A 28 1.60 -22.91 -1.16
CA TRP A 28 0.25 -22.43 -0.86
C TRP A 28 -0.30 -22.97 0.46
N LEU A 29 -0.02 -24.26 0.80
CA LEU A 29 -0.56 -24.87 2.00
C LEU A 29 0.03 -24.26 3.28
N PRO A 30 1.36 -24.21 3.50
CA PRO A 30 1.92 -23.55 4.68
C PRO A 30 1.53 -22.06 4.74
N VAL A 31 1.50 -21.35 3.61
CA VAL A 31 1.10 -19.95 3.54
C VAL A 31 -0.37 -19.77 3.96
N THR A 32 -1.27 -20.62 3.45
CA THR A 32 -2.70 -20.59 3.83
C THR A 32 -2.90 -20.88 5.30
N LEU A 33 -2.26 -21.95 5.83
CA LEU A 33 -2.38 -22.32 7.24
C LEU A 33 -1.87 -21.21 8.16
N ALA A 34 -0.77 -20.53 7.77
CA ALA A 34 -0.22 -19.41 8.52
C ALA A 34 -1.15 -18.20 8.48
N TYR A 35 -1.73 -17.87 7.30
CA TYR A 35 -2.68 -16.78 7.15
C TYR A 35 -3.94 -17.02 8.02
N LEU A 36 -4.48 -18.22 8.01
CA LEU A 36 -5.64 -18.62 8.83
C LEU A 36 -5.32 -18.76 10.34
N GLY A 37 -4.04 -18.61 10.72
CA GLY A 37 -3.62 -18.75 12.12
C GLY A 37 -3.62 -20.21 12.63
N LEU A 38 -3.63 -21.20 11.73
CA LEU A 38 -3.70 -22.62 12.06
C LEU A 38 -2.33 -23.22 12.35
N ARG A 39 -1.32 -22.79 11.59
CA ARG A 39 0.07 -23.20 11.74
C ARG A 39 0.99 -22.04 11.38
N PRO A 40 1.84 -21.55 12.30
CA PRO A 40 2.77 -20.47 12.00
C PRO A 40 3.86 -20.94 11.03
N ILE A 41 4.37 -20.00 10.23
CA ILE A 41 5.63 -20.14 9.50
C ILE A 41 6.73 -19.38 10.27
N VAL A 42 7.99 -19.76 10.04
CA VAL A 42 9.14 -19.10 10.65
C VAL A 42 9.59 -17.96 9.75
N TYR A 43 9.85 -16.80 10.33
CA TYR A 43 10.35 -15.62 9.61
C TYR A 43 11.86 -15.44 9.85
N PRO A 44 12.63 -14.94 8.84
CA PRO A 44 12.17 -14.62 7.50
C PRO A 44 11.74 -15.88 6.72
N TYR A 45 10.66 -15.75 5.93
CA TYR A 45 10.12 -16.84 5.12
C TYR A 45 10.28 -16.51 3.64
N GLU A 46 11.03 -17.33 2.93
CA GLU A 46 11.19 -17.20 1.48
C GLU A 46 10.03 -17.89 0.76
N LEU A 47 9.29 -17.11 -0.02
CA LEU A 47 8.21 -17.57 -0.86
C LEU A 47 8.65 -17.57 -2.31
N GLN A 48 8.53 -18.70 -2.98
CA GLN A 48 8.73 -18.81 -4.41
C GLN A 48 7.38 -18.84 -5.13
N LEU A 49 7.19 -17.94 -6.09
CA LEU A 49 6.02 -17.93 -6.96
C LEU A 49 6.19 -18.98 -8.07
N ARG A 50 5.09 -19.52 -8.57
CA ARG A 50 5.13 -20.52 -9.68
C ARG A 50 5.70 -19.97 -10.98
N THR A 51 5.72 -18.66 -11.13
CA THR A 51 6.31 -17.94 -12.27
C THR A 51 7.81 -17.68 -12.10
N GLY A 52 8.41 -18.11 -10.97
CA GLY A 52 9.84 -18.07 -10.71
C GLY A 52 10.30 -16.92 -9.82
N GLU A 53 9.45 -15.92 -9.56
CA GLU A 53 9.81 -14.80 -8.70
C GLU A 53 9.87 -15.22 -7.23
N VAL A 54 10.65 -14.47 -6.46
CA VAL A 54 10.89 -14.73 -5.04
C VAL A 54 10.50 -13.50 -4.20
N ALA A 55 9.75 -13.74 -3.12
CA ALA A 55 9.46 -12.75 -2.11
C ALA A 55 9.96 -13.24 -0.74
N ILE A 56 10.39 -12.32 0.14
CA ILE A 56 10.81 -12.65 1.49
C ILE A 56 9.86 -11.96 2.47
N PHE A 57 9.14 -12.75 3.23
CA PHE A 57 8.34 -12.23 4.34
C PHE A 57 9.22 -12.13 5.58
N ARG A 58 9.35 -10.93 6.12
CA ARG A 58 10.14 -10.67 7.34
C ARG A 58 9.33 -10.93 8.61
N GLU A 59 8.02 -10.78 8.48
CA GLU A 59 7.06 -10.87 9.58
C GLU A 59 5.66 -11.27 9.08
N ARG A 60 4.75 -11.52 10.01
CA ARG A 60 3.37 -11.91 9.67
C ARG A 60 2.62 -10.86 8.83
N THR A 61 2.94 -9.61 8.98
CA THR A 61 2.32 -8.53 8.20
C THR A 61 2.57 -8.68 6.71
N ASP A 62 3.78 -9.09 6.33
CA ASP A 62 4.13 -9.29 4.93
C ASP A 62 3.29 -10.41 4.31
N LEU A 63 3.02 -11.47 5.08
CA LEU A 63 2.08 -12.52 4.67
C LEU A 63 0.65 -11.98 4.45
N VAL A 64 0.18 -11.08 5.32
CA VAL A 64 -1.15 -10.46 5.17
C VAL A 64 -1.18 -9.58 3.91
N ILE A 65 -0.13 -8.81 3.65
CA ILE A 65 -0.01 -7.98 2.44
C ILE A 65 0.02 -8.88 1.19
N PHE A 66 0.78 -9.97 1.22
CA PHE A 66 0.78 -10.95 0.14
C PHE A 66 -0.64 -11.45 -0.14
N TRP A 67 -1.39 -11.82 0.90
CA TRP A 67 -2.76 -12.29 0.77
C TRP A 67 -3.69 -11.24 0.13
N MET A 68 -3.56 -9.98 0.56
CA MET A 68 -4.33 -8.88 0.00
C MET A 68 -4.02 -8.64 -1.49
N VAL A 69 -2.74 -8.69 -1.86
CA VAL A 69 -2.27 -8.36 -3.21
C VAL A 69 -2.48 -9.53 -4.17
N PHE A 70 -2.02 -10.73 -3.81
CA PHE A 70 -1.98 -11.88 -4.72
C PHE A 70 -3.25 -12.74 -4.67
N ALA A 71 -3.80 -13.00 -3.48
CA ALA A 71 -4.97 -13.84 -3.35
C ALA A 71 -6.29 -13.07 -3.53
N ARG A 72 -6.43 -11.91 -2.87
CA ARG A 72 -7.64 -11.06 -2.96
C ARG A 72 -7.64 -10.12 -4.14
N ARG A 73 -6.48 -9.81 -4.69
CA ARG A 73 -6.32 -8.85 -5.80
C ARG A 73 -7.00 -7.51 -5.50
N HIS A 74 -6.72 -6.96 -4.32
CA HIS A 74 -7.31 -5.68 -3.89
C HIS A 74 -6.94 -4.53 -4.82
N TYR A 75 -5.77 -4.59 -5.45
CA TYR A 75 -5.28 -3.58 -6.38
C TYR A 75 -5.16 -4.19 -7.78
N PRO A 76 -6.22 -4.14 -8.60
CA PRO A 76 -6.19 -4.77 -9.91
C PRO A 76 -5.27 -4.03 -10.89
N VAL A 77 -4.36 -4.77 -11.49
CA VAL A 77 -3.41 -4.31 -12.51
C VAL A 77 -3.82 -4.87 -13.86
N ARG A 78 -3.81 -4.03 -14.91
CA ARG A 78 -4.06 -4.41 -16.29
C ARG A 78 -2.75 -4.68 -17.01
N SER A 79 -2.70 -5.69 -17.86
CA SER A 79 -1.50 -6.01 -18.63
C SER A 79 -1.10 -4.94 -19.65
N SER A 80 -2.02 -4.04 -19.99
CA SER A 80 -1.79 -2.91 -20.90
C SER A 80 -1.16 -1.68 -20.23
N GLU A 81 -1.03 -1.65 -18.90
CA GLU A 81 -0.45 -0.51 -18.19
C GLU A 81 1.03 -0.34 -18.51
N GLN A 82 1.45 0.89 -18.73
CA GLN A 82 2.82 1.26 -19.10
C GLN A 82 3.54 1.98 -17.97
N VAL A 83 2.80 2.70 -17.12
CA VAL A 83 3.34 3.45 -15.99
C VAL A 83 2.50 3.20 -14.76
N ILE A 84 3.16 2.65 -13.73
CA ILE A 84 2.53 2.35 -12.43
C ILE A 84 3.31 3.08 -11.34
N ILE A 85 2.59 3.71 -10.41
CA ILE A 85 3.17 4.31 -9.21
C ILE A 85 2.65 3.56 -7.99
N ASP A 86 3.55 3.00 -7.20
CA ASP A 86 3.26 2.27 -5.96
C ASP A 86 3.63 3.15 -4.77
N VAL A 87 2.68 3.92 -4.26
CA VAL A 87 2.87 4.77 -3.08
C VAL A 87 2.64 3.96 -1.82
N GLY A 88 3.68 3.91 -0.96
CA GLY A 88 3.73 2.99 0.17
C GLY A 88 4.07 1.56 -0.30
N ALA A 89 5.18 1.43 -1.02
CA ALA A 89 5.58 0.16 -1.63
C ALA A 89 5.94 -0.91 -0.60
N ASN A 90 6.29 -0.51 0.62
CA ASN A 90 6.70 -1.41 1.69
C ASN A 90 7.83 -2.34 1.20
N ILE A 91 7.78 -3.63 1.47
CA ILE A 91 8.78 -4.61 0.98
C ILE A 91 8.66 -4.94 -0.52
N GLY A 92 7.73 -4.30 -1.26
CA GLY A 92 7.62 -4.43 -2.72
C GLY A 92 6.66 -5.50 -3.22
N LEU A 93 5.77 -6.04 -2.40
CA LEU A 93 4.85 -7.10 -2.84
C LEU A 93 3.88 -6.65 -3.93
N PHE A 94 3.36 -5.41 -3.86
CA PHE A 94 2.54 -4.87 -4.95
C PHE A 94 3.40 -4.50 -6.17
N THR A 95 4.60 -3.97 -5.95
CA THR A 95 5.58 -3.72 -7.02
C THR A 95 5.87 -5.01 -7.80
N LEU A 96 6.16 -6.14 -7.11
CA LEU A 96 6.39 -7.44 -7.74
C LEU A 96 5.16 -7.94 -8.51
N PHE A 97 3.98 -7.86 -7.88
CA PHE A 97 2.72 -8.22 -8.51
C PHE A 97 2.47 -7.43 -9.80
N SER A 98 2.66 -6.11 -9.73
CA SER A 98 2.48 -5.19 -10.86
C SER A 98 3.46 -5.48 -11.99
N ALA A 99 4.73 -5.70 -11.65
CA ALA A 99 5.77 -6.04 -12.59
C ALA A 99 5.46 -7.33 -13.38
N ARG A 100 4.82 -8.28 -12.72
CA ARG A 100 4.38 -9.54 -13.33
C ARG A 100 3.12 -9.37 -14.17
N GLN A 101 2.11 -8.64 -13.66
CA GLN A 101 0.84 -8.45 -14.37
C GLN A 101 0.99 -7.55 -15.60
N ALA A 102 1.86 -6.53 -15.52
CA ALA A 102 2.15 -5.59 -16.59
C ALA A 102 3.65 -5.65 -16.95
N PRO A 103 4.08 -6.65 -17.75
CA PRO A 103 5.51 -6.91 -17.97
C PRO A 103 6.24 -5.82 -18.76
N ARG A 104 5.51 -4.89 -19.38
CA ARG A 104 6.09 -3.73 -20.08
C ARG A 104 6.07 -2.46 -19.25
N ALA A 105 5.42 -2.46 -18.08
CA ALA A 105 5.29 -1.28 -17.25
C ALA A 105 6.62 -0.84 -16.64
N ARG A 106 6.85 0.46 -16.64
CA ARG A 106 7.80 1.13 -15.74
C ARG A 106 7.08 1.39 -14.43
N ILE A 107 7.75 1.11 -13.32
CA ILE A 107 7.16 1.22 -11.99
C ILE A 107 8.00 2.19 -11.16
N LEU A 108 7.35 3.18 -10.55
CA LEU A 108 7.94 3.98 -9.49
C LEU A 108 7.42 3.46 -8.14
N ALA A 109 8.31 2.87 -7.35
CA ALA A 109 8.01 2.39 -6.02
C ALA A 109 8.47 3.44 -4.98
N VAL A 110 7.57 3.90 -4.14
CA VAL A 110 7.82 4.97 -3.17
C VAL A 110 7.76 4.38 -1.77
N GLU A 111 8.91 4.38 -1.08
CA GLU A 111 9.03 3.85 0.28
C GLU A 111 10.08 4.64 1.07
N PRO A 112 9.66 5.51 2.00
CA PRO A 112 10.56 6.37 2.75
C PRO A 112 11.34 5.65 3.87
N PHE A 113 10.80 4.54 4.44
CA PHE A 113 11.41 3.86 5.57
C PHE A 113 12.65 3.05 5.13
N PRO A 114 13.87 3.34 5.64
CA PRO A 114 15.11 2.74 5.14
C PRO A 114 15.17 1.22 5.26
N ASP A 115 14.67 0.65 6.37
CA ASP A 115 14.67 -0.79 6.62
C ASP A 115 13.71 -1.54 5.68
N THR A 116 12.54 -0.96 5.43
CA THR A 116 11.55 -1.49 4.50
C THR A 116 12.02 -1.32 3.06
N ARG A 117 12.57 -0.14 2.73
CA ARG A 117 13.15 0.14 1.41
C ARG A 117 14.33 -0.78 1.07
N SER A 118 15.17 -1.13 2.05
CA SER A 118 16.23 -2.12 1.84
C SER A 118 15.67 -3.48 1.41
N SER A 119 14.56 -3.91 1.99
CA SER A 119 13.88 -5.14 1.59
C SER A 119 13.25 -5.03 0.20
N LEU A 120 12.67 -3.87 -0.14
CA LEU A 120 12.17 -3.57 -1.49
C LEU A 120 13.28 -3.65 -2.54
N LEU A 121 14.44 -3.03 -2.28
CA LEU A 121 15.59 -3.08 -3.19
C LEU A 121 16.11 -4.50 -3.39
N ASN A 122 16.21 -5.27 -2.32
CA ASN A 122 16.57 -6.70 -2.40
C ASN A 122 15.57 -7.50 -3.23
N LEU A 123 14.27 -7.27 -3.05
CA LEU A 123 13.23 -7.91 -3.86
C LEU A 123 13.36 -7.55 -5.35
N ILE A 124 13.62 -6.29 -5.68
CA ILE A 124 13.81 -5.82 -7.04
C ILE A 124 15.01 -6.50 -7.69
N GLU A 125 16.15 -6.54 -6.99
CA GLU A 125 17.40 -7.15 -7.47
C GLU A 125 17.23 -8.65 -7.71
N ARG A 126 16.70 -9.37 -6.71
CA ARG A 126 16.52 -10.84 -6.80
C ARG A 126 15.58 -11.27 -7.94
N ASN A 127 14.67 -10.40 -8.35
CA ASN A 127 13.72 -10.68 -9.40
C ASN A 127 14.08 -10.02 -10.75
N GLY A 128 15.29 -9.46 -10.88
CA GLY A 128 15.76 -8.86 -12.14
C GLY A 128 14.93 -7.65 -12.60
N LEU A 129 14.34 -6.90 -11.66
CA LEU A 129 13.42 -5.80 -11.96
C LEU A 129 14.10 -4.42 -12.05
N SER A 130 15.40 -4.33 -11.77
CA SER A 130 16.15 -3.06 -11.71
C SER A 130 16.09 -2.21 -12.99
N GLY A 131 15.87 -2.84 -14.14
CA GLY A 131 15.78 -2.13 -15.44
C GLY A 131 14.45 -1.39 -15.65
N ARG A 132 13.43 -1.63 -14.81
CA ARG A 132 12.09 -1.04 -15.00
C ARG A 132 11.37 -0.62 -13.70
N VAL A 133 11.99 -0.86 -12.55
CA VAL A 133 11.51 -0.35 -11.26
C VAL A 133 12.50 0.68 -10.75
N THR A 134 12.01 1.89 -10.51
CA THR A 134 12.73 2.97 -9.84
C THR A 134 12.21 3.09 -8.42
N VAL A 135 13.09 3.29 -7.44
CA VAL A 135 12.71 3.47 -6.04
C VAL A 135 12.93 4.92 -5.63
N SER A 136 11.91 5.53 -5.02
CA SER A 136 11.98 6.84 -4.37
C SER A 136 11.96 6.65 -2.86
N ASP A 137 12.85 7.36 -2.18
CA ASP A 137 12.98 7.38 -0.73
C ASP A 137 12.22 8.54 -0.06
N CYS A 138 11.51 9.34 -0.86
CA CYS A 138 10.68 10.43 -0.35
C CYS A 138 9.32 9.90 0.12
N ALA A 139 8.78 10.53 1.15
CA ALA A 139 7.37 10.41 1.51
C ALA A 139 6.49 11.15 0.49
N VAL A 140 5.24 10.72 0.33
CA VAL A 140 4.24 11.53 -0.38
C VAL A 140 3.40 12.28 0.65
N ALA A 141 3.30 13.60 0.47
CA ALA A 141 2.65 14.51 1.41
C ALA A 141 1.85 15.60 0.68
N ALA A 142 1.09 16.40 1.43
CA ALA A 142 0.35 17.54 0.90
C ALA A 142 1.26 18.66 0.38
N SER A 143 2.46 18.77 0.93
CA SER A 143 3.47 19.78 0.53
C SER A 143 4.86 19.15 0.47
N SER A 144 5.69 19.66 -0.44
CA SER A 144 7.08 19.28 -0.57
C SER A 144 7.96 19.87 0.55
N GLY A 145 9.11 19.24 0.77
CA GLY A 145 10.10 19.68 1.74
C GLY A 145 10.54 18.55 2.68
N THR A 146 10.43 18.78 3.97
CA THR A 146 10.79 17.79 5.00
C THR A 146 9.53 17.35 5.74
N ALA A 147 9.31 16.05 5.81
CA ALA A 147 8.35 15.42 6.71
C ALA A 147 9.09 14.74 7.87
N VAL A 148 8.36 14.42 8.93
CA VAL A 148 8.89 13.69 10.07
C VAL A 148 8.33 12.28 10.07
N MET A 149 9.20 11.31 10.10
CA MET A 149 8.88 9.88 10.15
C MET A 149 8.91 9.41 11.60
N ASP A 150 7.89 8.66 12.01
CA ASP A 150 7.90 8.00 13.31
C ASP A 150 8.98 6.91 13.32
N ALA A 151 10.01 7.12 14.15
CA ALA A 151 11.17 6.24 14.24
C ALA A 151 11.01 5.13 15.28
N ALA A 152 9.80 4.89 15.79
CA ALA A 152 9.58 3.89 16.84
C ALA A 152 10.11 2.50 16.42
N VAL A 153 11.24 2.14 17.02
CA VAL A 153 11.88 0.83 16.83
C VAL A 153 10.94 -0.26 17.35
N GLY A 154 10.71 -1.31 16.54
CA GLY A 154 9.84 -2.43 16.91
C GLY A 154 8.35 -2.21 16.57
N VAL A 155 7.97 -1.06 16.02
CA VAL A 155 6.63 -0.88 15.46
C VAL A 155 6.59 -1.52 14.07
N PRO A 156 5.68 -2.48 13.82
CA PRO A 156 5.50 -3.06 12.49
C PRO A 156 5.27 -1.97 11.44
N SER A 157 5.84 -2.14 10.25
CA SER A 157 5.84 -1.12 9.18
C SER A 157 4.44 -0.56 8.84
N GLN A 158 3.41 -1.38 8.97
CA GLN A 158 2.01 -1.02 8.76
C GLN A 158 1.44 0.00 9.78
N TYR A 159 2.13 0.28 10.88
CA TYR A 159 1.69 1.25 11.90
C TYR A 159 2.58 2.50 11.93
N ARG A 160 3.64 2.52 11.13
CA ARG A 160 4.52 3.68 11.03
C ARG A 160 3.84 4.77 10.21
N ARG A 161 3.93 6.00 10.66
CA ARG A 161 3.30 7.16 10.01
C ARG A 161 4.33 8.22 9.67
N ILE A 162 3.97 9.01 8.69
CA ILE A 162 4.74 10.18 8.26
C ILE A 162 3.89 11.40 8.55
N TYR A 163 4.51 12.40 9.13
CA TYR A 163 3.87 13.65 9.49
C TYR A 163 4.53 14.77 8.72
N ALA A 164 3.76 15.57 7.98
CA ALA A 164 4.28 16.81 7.44
C ALA A 164 4.69 17.74 8.57
N ALA A 165 5.87 18.38 8.47
CA ALA A 165 6.40 19.25 9.52
C ALA A 165 5.46 20.41 9.89
N ALA A 166 4.57 20.82 8.97
CA ALA A 166 3.59 21.88 9.15
C ALA A 166 2.24 21.43 9.77
N THR A 167 1.96 20.13 9.83
CA THR A 167 0.63 19.59 10.19
C THR A 167 0.57 19.00 11.60
N THR A 168 1.36 19.56 12.52
CA THR A 168 1.44 19.10 13.92
C THR A 168 0.09 19.10 14.64
N THR A 169 -0.87 19.89 14.21
CA THR A 169 -2.19 20.04 14.85
C THR A 169 -3.19 18.95 14.48
N LEU A 170 -3.25 18.52 13.24
CA LEU A 170 -4.14 17.43 12.78
C LEU A 170 -3.67 16.07 13.31
N ASN A 171 -2.37 15.84 13.30
CA ASN A 171 -1.77 14.57 13.69
C ASN A 171 -1.67 14.36 15.20
N ALA A 172 -1.64 15.43 16.02
CA ALA A 172 -1.69 15.33 17.47
C ALA A 172 -3.01 14.72 17.99
N ARG A 173 -4.11 14.88 17.25
CA ARG A 173 -5.43 14.34 17.60
C ARG A 173 -5.65 12.89 17.15
N HIS A 174 -4.85 12.38 16.18
CA HIS A 174 -4.90 10.98 15.71
C HIS A 174 -4.23 9.99 16.66
N ARG A 175 -3.76 10.44 17.82
CA ARG A 175 -3.07 9.64 18.81
C ARG A 175 -4.04 8.79 19.63
N GLY A 176 -4.60 7.76 19.01
CA GLY A 176 -5.46 6.77 19.67
C GLY A 176 -4.74 5.87 20.69
N SER A 177 -3.54 6.24 21.15
CA SER A 177 -2.89 5.69 22.34
C SER A 177 -1.87 6.71 22.87
N PRO A 178 -2.15 7.37 24.00
CA PRO A 178 -1.23 8.36 24.59
C PRO A 178 0.13 7.82 25.03
N ALA A 179 0.25 6.50 25.18
CA ALA A 179 1.44 5.86 25.77
C ALA A 179 2.59 5.59 24.77
N LEU A 180 2.34 5.56 23.45
CA LEU A 180 3.37 5.19 22.45
C LEU A 180 4.10 6.40 21.83
N LEU A 181 3.69 7.62 22.12
CA LEU A 181 4.13 8.81 21.39
C LEU A 181 5.00 9.78 22.20
N GLN A 182 5.36 9.46 23.43
CA GLN A 182 6.12 10.38 24.28
C GLN A 182 7.65 10.28 24.16
N THR A 183 8.20 9.35 23.35
CA THR A 183 9.65 9.11 23.31
C THR A 183 10.27 8.91 21.91
N ALA A 184 9.53 9.01 20.81
CA ALA A 184 10.12 8.82 19.50
C ALA A 184 10.66 10.15 18.95
N GLU A 185 11.97 10.31 18.93
CA GLU A 185 12.63 11.29 18.08
C GLU A 185 12.27 10.98 16.63
N GLY A 186 11.52 11.88 15.98
CA GLY A 186 11.14 11.70 14.59
C GLY A 186 12.36 11.87 13.67
N VAL A 187 12.48 11.01 12.67
CA VAL A 187 13.53 11.11 11.66
C VAL A 187 13.04 11.96 10.49
N PRO A 188 13.78 13.03 10.11
CA PRO A 188 13.40 13.82 8.94
C PRO A 188 13.56 13.02 7.68
N VAL A 189 12.57 13.09 6.78
CA VAL A 189 12.58 12.47 5.46
C VAL A 189 12.18 13.50 4.39
N CYS A 190 12.67 13.30 3.18
CA CYS A 190 12.20 14.06 2.02
C CYS A 190 10.68 13.86 1.85
N ALA A 191 9.95 14.93 1.57
CA ALA A 191 8.54 14.88 1.21
C ALA A 191 8.33 15.48 -0.18
N LYS A 192 7.52 14.81 -1.00
CA LYS A 192 7.09 15.26 -2.33
C LYS A 192 5.58 15.24 -2.41
N THR A 193 5.04 16.19 -3.16
CA THR A 193 3.64 16.16 -3.54
C THR A 193 3.36 15.07 -4.59
N LEU A 194 2.09 14.73 -4.78
CA LEU A 194 1.69 13.83 -5.88
C LEU A 194 2.12 14.38 -7.25
N ALA A 195 2.04 15.71 -7.46
CA ALA A 195 2.47 16.36 -8.70
C ALA A 195 3.96 16.13 -8.97
N GLU A 196 4.83 16.42 -7.99
CA GLU A 196 6.28 16.23 -8.11
C GLU A 196 6.66 14.75 -8.27
N LEU A 197 5.90 13.86 -7.67
CA LEU A 197 6.09 12.43 -7.87
C LEU A 197 5.81 12.01 -9.32
N LEU A 198 4.72 12.52 -9.90
CA LEU A 198 4.37 12.31 -11.31
C LEU A 198 5.44 12.90 -12.24
N ASP A 199 6.05 14.03 -11.88
CA ASP A 199 7.14 14.63 -12.66
C ASP A 199 8.43 13.78 -12.61
N THR A 200 8.68 13.08 -11.51
CA THR A 200 9.83 12.17 -11.35
C THR A 200 9.85 11.06 -12.41
N VAL A 201 8.69 10.55 -12.82
CA VAL A 201 8.60 9.50 -13.84
C VAL A 201 8.67 10.01 -15.28
N ASN A 202 8.73 11.35 -15.45
CA ASN A 202 8.83 12.01 -16.74
C ASN A 202 7.84 11.47 -17.78
N VAL A 203 6.56 11.40 -17.39
CA VAL A 203 5.46 10.98 -18.26
C VAL A 203 4.28 11.93 -18.12
N ALA A 204 3.49 12.05 -19.18
CA ALA A 204 2.28 12.87 -19.14
C ALA A 204 1.25 12.31 -18.17
N THR A 205 1.11 10.98 -18.12
CA THR A 205 0.11 10.27 -17.29
C THR A 205 0.69 8.98 -16.71
N ALA A 206 0.26 8.64 -15.48
CA ALA A 206 0.41 7.32 -14.89
C ALA A 206 -0.89 6.52 -15.12
N ASP A 207 -0.78 5.29 -15.61
CA ASP A 207 -1.95 4.44 -15.85
C ASP A 207 -2.60 4.01 -14.55
N LEU A 208 -1.79 3.72 -13.54
CA LEU A 208 -2.23 3.32 -12.20
C LEU A 208 -1.39 3.96 -11.12
N VAL A 209 -2.04 4.61 -10.18
CA VAL A 209 -1.45 5.03 -8.89
C VAL A 209 -2.08 4.17 -7.79
N LYS A 210 -1.31 3.27 -7.18
CA LYS A 210 -1.73 2.61 -5.95
C LYS A 210 -1.27 3.45 -4.76
N MET A 211 -2.13 3.61 -3.77
CA MET A 211 -1.81 4.36 -2.56
C MET A 211 -2.29 3.61 -1.31
N ASN A 212 -1.35 3.37 -0.39
CA ASN A 212 -1.61 2.81 0.93
C ASN A 212 -0.55 3.38 1.90
N ILE A 213 -0.86 4.49 2.55
CA ILE A 213 0.05 5.29 3.38
C ILE A 213 -0.54 5.66 4.74
N HIS A 214 -1.42 4.79 5.23
CA HIS A 214 -1.89 4.72 6.62
C HIS A 214 -2.50 6.02 7.19
N GLY A 215 -3.39 6.64 6.41
CA GLY A 215 -4.18 7.81 6.79
C GLY A 215 -3.73 9.11 6.15
N SER A 216 -2.53 9.17 5.54
CA SER A 216 -2.08 10.35 4.77
C SER A 216 -2.71 10.45 3.39
N GLU A 217 -3.47 9.43 2.95
CA GLU A 217 -4.15 9.40 1.66
C GLU A 217 -5.08 10.60 1.46
N TYR A 218 -5.80 10.96 2.51
CA TYR A 218 -6.73 12.10 2.49
C TYR A 218 -5.99 13.41 2.26
N GLU A 219 -4.96 13.65 3.05
CA GLU A 219 -4.17 14.87 2.97
C GLU A 219 -3.54 15.02 1.58
N VAL A 220 -2.94 13.96 1.06
CA VAL A 220 -2.29 13.95 -0.26
C VAL A 220 -3.29 14.18 -1.38
N LEU A 221 -4.40 13.46 -1.42
CA LEU A 221 -5.35 13.52 -2.52
C LEU A 221 -6.22 14.79 -2.47
N MET A 222 -6.57 15.26 -1.26
CA MET A 222 -7.37 16.48 -1.11
C MET A 222 -6.57 17.75 -1.40
N SER A 223 -5.25 17.76 -1.19
CA SER A 223 -4.37 18.89 -1.52
C SER A 223 -3.84 18.87 -2.96
N ALA A 224 -3.95 17.71 -3.64
CA ALA A 224 -3.44 17.59 -5.00
C ALA A 224 -4.19 18.51 -5.98
N PRO A 225 -3.49 19.32 -6.78
CA PRO A 225 -4.12 20.11 -7.82
C PRO A 225 -4.88 19.22 -8.81
N ALA A 226 -6.03 19.70 -9.32
CA ALA A 226 -6.82 18.95 -10.29
C ALA A 226 -5.99 18.50 -11.51
N ALA A 227 -5.07 19.34 -11.97
CA ALA A 227 -4.15 19.01 -13.06
C ALA A 227 -3.25 17.81 -12.74
N ALA A 228 -2.82 17.63 -11.48
CA ALA A 228 -2.04 16.46 -11.07
C ALA A 228 -2.93 15.21 -10.97
N LEU A 229 -4.13 15.34 -10.42
CA LEU A 229 -5.10 14.24 -10.36
C LEU A 229 -5.47 13.74 -11.76
N GLN A 230 -5.67 14.63 -12.74
CA GLN A 230 -5.98 14.28 -14.12
C GLN A 230 -4.85 13.55 -14.86
N ARG A 231 -3.65 13.55 -14.31
CA ARG A 231 -2.53 12.72 -14.79
C ARG A 231 -2.59 11.28 -14.28
N CYS A 232 -3.50 10.95 -13.34
CA CYS A 232 -3.68 9.61 -12.82
C CYS A 232 -4.84 8.93 -13.55
N GLY A 233 -4.57 7.95 -14.39
CA GLY A 233 -5.62 7.23 -15.14
C GLY A 233 -6.54 6.42 -14.23
N ARG A 234 -5.96 5.77 -13.22
CA ARG A 234 -6.67 5.02 -12.18
C ARG A 234 -6.00 5.23 -10.82
N ILE A 235 -6.79 5.25 -9.77
CA ILE A 235 -6.30 5.26 -8.39
C ILE A 235 -6.83 4.02 -7.67
N ALA A 236 -5.93 3.16 -7.22
CA ALA A 236 -6.24 2.03 -6.36
C ALA A 236 -5.83 2.39 -4.92
N LEU A 237 -6.82 2.71 -4.10
CA LEU A 237 -6.63 3.36 -2.81
C LEU A 237 -7.00 2.42 -1.68
N GLN A 238 -6.13 2.23 -0.70
CA GLN A 238 -6.54 1.79 0.63
C GLN A 238 -6.71 3.04 1.49
N TYR A 239 -7.94 3.32 1.88
CA TYR A 239 -8.25 4.41 2.80
C TYR A 239 -8.46 3.88 4.21
N HIS A 240 -8.21 4.73 5.20
CA HIS A 240 -8.39 4.45 6.61
C HIS A 240 -9.43 5.42 7.17
N GLU A 241 -10.33 4.94 8.02
CA GLU A 241 -11.27 5.82 8.70
C GLU A 241 -10.51 6.78 9.62
N LEU A 242 -10.83 8.04 9.47
CA LEU A 242 -10.31 9.10 10.33
C LEU A 242 -11.25 9.32 11.51
N PRO A 243 -10.75 9.84 12.65
CA PRO A 243 -11.61 10.27 13.76
C PRO A 243 -12.71 11.23 13.30
N ALA A 244 -13.92 11.03 13.82
CA ALA A 244 -15.12 11.78 13.39
C ALA A 244 -15.04 13.30 13.63
N ASP A 245 -14.19 13.74 14.56
CA ASP A 245 -13.95 15.16 14.87
C ASP A 245 -13.18 15.91 13.78
N LEU A 246 -12.59 15.19 12.82
CA LEU A 246 -11.90 15.79 11.68
C LEU A 246 -12.83 16.21 10.55
N HIS A 247 -14.12 15.82 10.60
CA HIS A 247 -15.10 16.10 9.54
C HIS A 247 -14.60 15.75 8.14
N LEU A 248 -13.69 14.77 8.04
CA LEU A 248 -13.08 14.30 6.82
C LEU A 248 -13.14 12.78 6.78
N GLY A 249 -13.82 12.23 5.80
CA GLY A 249 -14.01 10.79 5.65
C GLY A 249 -14.03 10.37 4.19
N LYS A 250 -14.32 9.09 3.96
CA LYS A 250 -14.36 8.52 2.61
C LYS A 250 -15.33 9.25 1.68
N LYS A 251 -16.43 9.76 2.21
CA LYS A 251 -17.43 10.48 1.42
C LYS A 251 -16.85 11.76 0.84
N GLU A 252 -16.25 12.60 1.67
CA GLU A 252 -15.63 13.86 1.27
C GLU A 252 -14.48 13.64 0.28
N LEU A 253 -13.68 12.59 0.51
CA LEU A 253 -12.60 12.21 -0.41
C LEU A 253 -13.15 11.80 -1.78
N PHE A 254 -14.19 10.95 -1.82
CA PHE A 254 -14.74 10.49 -3.10
C PHE A 254 -15.49 11.59 -3.83
N GLU A 255 -16.17 12.51 -3.13
CA GLU A 255 -16.76 13.70 -3.71
C GLU A 255 -15.70 14.64 -4.31
N HIS A 256 -14.55 14.81 -3.60
CA HIS A 256 -13.43 15.61 -4.12
C HIS A 256 -12.85 15.01 -5.39
N LEU A 257 -12.57 13.70 -5.39
CA LEU A 257 -12.08 12.99 -6.57
C LEU A 257 -13.11 12.99 -7.70
N GLY A 258 -14.40 12.88 -7.38
CA GLY A 258 -15.49 13.01 -8.35
C GLY A 258 -15.51 14.37 -9.06
N ARG A 259 -15.31 15.47 -8.32
CA ARG A 259 -15.17 16.81 -8.90
C ARG A 259 -13.93 16.95 -9.81
N SER A 260 -12.93 16.11 -9.59
CA SER A 260 -11.72 16.03 -10.42
C SER A 260 -11.86 15.08 -11.62
N GLY A 261 -13.07 14.54 -11.85
CA GLY A 261 -13.38 13.68 -12.99
C GLY A 261 -13.25 12.16 -12.71
N PHE A 262 -13.05 11.75 -11.46
CA PHE A 262 -12.96 10.33 -11.13
C PHE A 262 -14.33 9.72 -10.88
N ARG A 263 -14.55 8.52 -11.42
CA ARG A 263 -15.69 7.67 -11.10
C ARG A 263 -15.26 6.52 -10.20
N LEU A 264 -15.99 6.31 -9.11
CA LEU A 264 -15.80 5.16 -8.24
C LEU A 264 -16.28 3.88 -8.94
N VAL A 265 -15.38 2.89 -9.07
CA VAL A 265 -15.69 1.60 -9.70
C VAL A 265 -16.02 0.54 -8.68
N SER A 266 -15.29 0.52 -7.58
CA SER A 266 -15.52 -0.39 -6.47
C SER A 266 -15.09 0.24 -5.15
N ASP A 267 -15.84 -0.03 -4.11
CA ASP A 267 -15.52 0.27 -2.72
C ASP A 267 -15.80 -0.99 -1.90
N ARG A 268 -14.80 -1.49 -1.21
CA ARG A 268 -14.88 -2.70 -0.39
C ARG A 268 -14.39 -2.37 1.00
N ASP A 269 -15.26 -2.39 1.96
CA ASP A 269 -14.86 -2.28 3.35
C ASP A 269 -13.95 -3.46 3.72
N THR A 270 -12.83 -3.15 4.32
CA THR A 270 -11.94 -4.10 4.96
C THR A 270 -12.21 -4.09 6.46
N GLN A 271 -11.69 -5.06 7.19
CA GLN A 271 -11.92 -5.07 8.64
C GLN A 271 -11.23 -3.88 9.32
N ARG A 272 -11.84 -3.33 10.38
CA ARG A 272 -11.28 -2.33 11.30
C ARG A 272 -11.14 -0.90 10.74
N GLY A 273 -12.19 -0.37 10.12
CA GLY A 273 -12.21 1.05 9.77
C GLY A 273 -11.25 1.40 8.64
N SER A 274 -11.09 0.52 7.67
CA SER A 274 -10.41 0.79 6.42
C SER A 274 -11.15 0.15 5.26
N GLY A 275 -10.93 0.66 4.05
CA GLY A 275 -11.50 0.10 2.84
C GLY A 275 -10.53 0.17 1.67
N VAL A 276 -10.85 -0.55 0.61
CA VAL A 276 -10.12 -0.49 -0.66
C VAL A 276 -11.05 -0.01 -1.75
N ALA A 277 -10.72 1.13 -2.35
CA ALA A 277 -11.45 1.73 -3.45
C ALA A 277 -10.62 1.69 -4.75
N LEU A 278 -11.32 1.52 -5.86
CA LEU A 278 -10.79 1.71 -7.20
C LEU A 278 -11.56 2.84 -7.88
N LEU A 279 -10.83 3.87 -8.28
CA LEU A 279 -11.35 5.01 -9.02
C LEU A 279 -10.70 5.05 -10.41
N ILE A 280 -11.48 5.44 -11.40
CA ILE A 280 -11.03 5.60 -12.78
C ILE A 280 -11.34 7.03 -13.22
N LEU A 281 -10.38 7.69 -13.83
CA LEU A 281 -10.57 8.98 -14.46
C LEU A 281 -11.42 8.78 -15.73
N ASP A 282 -12.62 9.36 -15.74
CA ASP A 282 -13.46 9.44 -16.94
C ASP A 282 -12.90 10.54 -17.84
N ARG A 283 -12.30 10.10 -18.93
CA ARG A 283 -11.87 10.98 -20.02
C ARG A 283 -13.02 11.04 -21.02
N SER A 284 -14.01 11.90 -20.75
CA SER A 284 -15.06 12.24 -21.72
C SER A 284 -14.53 13.15 -22.82
#